data_7929f1c1852e6d51337a27d7c8526a21
#
_entry.id   7929f1c1852e6d51337a27d7c8526a21
#
_cell.length_a   1.000
_cell.length_b   1.000
_cell.length_c   1.000
_cell.angle_alpha   90.00
_cell.angle_beta   90.00
_cell.angle_gamma   90.00
#
_symmetry.space_group_name_H-M   'P 1'
#
loop_
_entity.id
_entity.type
_entity.pdbx_description
1 polymer ?
#
loop_
_entity_poly.entity_id
_entity_poly.type
_entity_poly.pdbx_seq_one_letter_code
_entity_poly.pdbx_strand_id
1 'polypeptide(L)'
;MMLKSNVCFNRMKGFVLLFCLSMQLLGQHSVSKYEYCWALWHPFAALKIKKQLPNAMLMYKEVEQTKLLDTLAYGGKLDAFRHTYVMAYLARRIKVKKLRKLGIAHEKGNKRGFYKNKLEFAERADSIACEMDLRNNEVGFSLGTINKQANNEELKHIILSEIKNGKAWYLKRNTNYQYVSCNDSIIVLLDYKGIWYIPKCLINTNE
;
A
#
# COMPACT_ATOMS: atom_id res chain seq x y z
N MET A 1 26.01 13.84 -33.66
CA MET A 1 25.36 14.25 -32.39
C MET A 1 24.23 13.32 -31.92
N MET A 2 23.94 12.20 -32.59
CA MET A 2 22.86 11.23 -32.26
C MET A 2 23.25 10.05 -31.37
N LEU A 3 24.53 9.76 -31.16
CA LEU A 3 24.99 8.58 -30.38
C LEU A 3 24.90 8.75 -28.85
N LYS A 4 24.87 9.95 -28.29
CA LYS A 4 24.81 10.18 -26.84
C LYS A 4 23.42 10.00 -26.22
N SER A 5 22.34 10.11 -27.00
CA SER A 5 20.97 9.98 -26.47
C SER A 5 20.59 8.51 -26.20
N ASN A 6 21.05 7.58 -27.02
CA ASN A 6 20.72 6.16 -26.90
C ASN A 6 21.41 5.46 -25.73
N VAL A 7 22.62 5.89 -25.36
CA VAL A 7 23.36 5.33 -24.21
C VAL A 7 22.73 5.76 -22.88
N CYS A 8 22.25 7.00 -22.78
CA CYS A 8 21.58 7.50 -21.59
C CYS A 8 20.22 6.81 -21.40
N PHE A 9 19.47 6.59 -22.48
CA PHE A 9 18.16 5.92 -22.47
C PHE A 9 18.28 4.42 -22.13
N ASN A 10 19.31 3.73 -22.61
CA ASN A 10 19.56 2.32 -22.29
C ASN A 10 20.08 2.12 -20.85
N ARG A 11 20.94 3.01 -20.33
CA ARG A 11 21.35 2.98 -18.92
C ARG A 11 20.17 3.24 -17.98
N MET A 12 19.25 4.13 -18.34
CA MET A 12 18.03 4.42 -17.57
C MET A 12 17.07 3.24 -17.56
N LYS A 13 16.93 2.50 -18.68
CA LYS A 13 16.13 1.26 -18.76
C LYS A 13 16.70 0.16 -17.85
N GLY A 14 18.02 -0.07 -17.88
CA GLY A 14 18.66 -1.07 -17.01
C GLY A 14 18.50 -0.75 -15.52
N PHE A 15 18.57 0.53 -15.14
CA PHE A 15 18.39 0.98 -13.77
C PHE A 15 16.96 0.77 -13.23
N VAL A 16 15.96 1.02 -14.06
CA VAL A 16 14.55 0.81 -13.70
C VAL A 16 14.20 -0.68 -13.70
N LEU A 17 14.80 -1.49 -14.58
CA LEU A 17 14.64 -2.96 -14.56
C LEU A 17 15.15 -3.54 -13.22
N LEU A 18 16.30 -3.10 -12.72
CA LEU A 18 16.86 -3.51 -11.41
C LEU A 18 15.94 -3.08 -10.24
N PHE A 19 15.30 -1.92 -10.32
CA PHE A 19 14.35 -1.46 -9.32
C PHE A 19 13.10 -2.36 -9.31
N CYS A 20 12.57 -2.72 -10.48
CA CYS A 20 11.39 -3.59 -10.59
C CYS A 20 11.67 -5.01 -10.11
N LEU A 21 12.84 -5.59 -10.41
CA LEU A 21 13.22 -6.93 -9.94
C LEU A 21 13.27 -7.01 -8.40
N SER A 22 13.74 -5.97 -7.72
CA SER A 22 13.84 -5.96 -6.25
C SER A 22 12.50 -5.74 -5.54
N MET A 23 11.55 -5.08 -6.17
CA MET A 23 10.18 -4.98 -5.65
C MET A 23 9.43 -6.31 -5.75
N GLN A 24 9.74 -7.14 -6.74
CA GLN A 24 9.18 -8.49 -6.89
C GLN A 24 9.68 -9.48 -5.82
N LEU A 25 10.88 -9.27 -5.26
CA LEU A 25 11.44 -10.12 -4.20
C LEU A 25 10.83 -9.86 -2.81
N LEU A 26 10.10 -8.75 -2.62
CA LEU A 26 9.56 -8.33 -1.33
C LEU A 26 8.09 -8.68 -1.10
N GLY A 27 7.45 -9.35 -2.04
CA GLY A 27 6.06 -9.80 -1.93
C GLY A 27 5.49 -10.10 -3.32
N GLN A 28 4.50 -10.96 -3.41
CA GLN A 28 3.86 -11.50 -4.63
C GLN A 28 3.30 -10.43 -5.62
N HIS A 29 3.71 -9.16 -5.49
CA HIS A 29 3.18 -8.06 -6.29
C HIS A 29 4.09 -7.75 -7.49
N SER A 30 3.59 -7.97 -8.69
CA SER A 30 4.26 -7.51 -9.90
C SER A 30 4.10 -6.00 -10.05
N VAL A 31 5.22 -5.27 -10.09
CA VAL A 31 5.22 -3.80 -10.32
C VAL A 31 4.38 -3.47 -11.56
N SER A 32 3.40 -2.60 -11.40
CA SER A 32 2.52 -2.18 -12.48
C SER A 32 3.23 -1.20 -13.43
N LYS A 33 2.71 -1.07 -14.66
CA LYS A 33 3.23 -0.06 -15.59
C LYS A 33 3.14 1.37 -15.06
N TYR A 34 2.19 1.65 -14.18
CA TYR A 34 2.00 2.99 -13.61
C TYR A 34 3.08 3.31 -12.56
N GLU A 35 3.44 2.32 -11.72
CA GLU A 35 4.55 2.45 -10.77
C GLU A 35 5.89 2.53 -11.52
N TYR A 36 6.04 1.77 -12.59
CA TYR A 36 7.19 1.87 -13.49
C TYR A 36 7.34 3.27 -14.08
N CYS A 37 6.27 3.84 -14.63
CA CYS A 37 6.27 5.21 -15.13
C CYS A 37 6.60 6.22 -14.01
N TRP A 38 6.03 6.02 -12.81
CA TRP A 38 6.36 6.88 -11.67
C TRP A 38 7.84 6.82 -11.32
N ALA A 39 8.46 5.64 -11.31
CA ALA A 39 9.88 5.47 -11.02
C ALA A 39 10.78 6.14 -12.06
N LEU A 40 10.42 6.10 -13.35
CA LEU A 40 11.11 6.82 -14.41
C LEU A 40 11.14 8.34 -14.18
N TRP A 41 10.00 8.91 -13.75
CA TRP A 41 9.90 10.35 -13.46
C TRP A 41 10.49 10.76 -12.12
N HIS A 42 10.74 9.79 -11.22
CA HIS A 42 11.24 10.03 -9.86
C HIS A 42 12.41 9.10 -9.47
N PRO A 43 13.50 9.00 -10.29
CA PRO A 43 14.54 7.97 -10.11
C PRO A 43 15.21 8.02 -8.73
N PHE A 44 15.51 9.21 -8.19
CA PHE A 44 16.11 9.35 -6.87
C PHE A 44 15.15 8.95 -5.73
N ALA A 45 13.85 9.19 -5.88
CA ALA A 45 12.87 8.73 -4.90
C ALA A 45 12.70 7.20 -4.98
N ALA A 46 12.68 6.65 -6.18
CA ALA A 46 12.63 5.22 -6.41
C ALA A 46 13.81 4.49 -5.76
N LEU A 47 15.03 5.01 -5.90
CA LEU A 47 16.22 4.48 -5.22
C LEU A 47 16.10 4.51 -3.70
N LYS A 48 15.63 5.63 -3.15
CA LYS A 48 15.42 5.75 -1.72
C LYS A 48 14.39 4.72 -1.22
N ILE A 49 13.28 4.52 -1.95
CA ILE A 49 12.28 3.52 -1.62
C ILE A 49 12.91 2.11 -1.66
N LYS A 50 13.61 1.76 -2.74
CA LYS A 50 14.30 0.47 -2.85
C LYS A 50 15.18 0.18 -1.64
N LYS A 51 15.91 1.17 -1.13
CA LYS A 51 16.79 1.03 0.04
C LYS A 51 16.00 0.93 1.36
N GLN A 52 14.87 1.61 1.48
CA GLN A 52 14.15 1.79 2.74
C GLN A 52 13.00 0.77 2.93
N LEU A 53 12.35 0.35 1.85
CA LEU A 53 11.18 -0.51 1.90
C LEU A 53 11.42 -1.85 2.63
N PRO A 54 12.57 -2.54 2.46
CA PRO A 54 12.83 -3.77 3.20
C PRO A 54 12.73 -3.61 4.71
N ASN A 55 13.27 -2.51 5.26
CA ASN A 55 13.22 -2.24 6.70
C ASN A 55 11.78 -1.94 7.17
N ALA A 56 10.98 -1.24 6.36
CA ALA A 56 9.58 -1.01 6.69
C ALA A 56 8.78 -2.32 6.67
N MET A 57 9.07 -3.21 5.72
CA MET A 57 8.40 -4.52 5.63
C MET A 57 8.82 -5.50 6.73
N LEU A 58 10.04 -5.39 7.27
CA LEU A 58 10.45 -6.16 8.45
C LEU A 58 9.56 -5.80 9.66
N MET A 59 9.31 -4.52 9.89
CA MET A 59 8.45 -4.06 10.97
C MET A 59 6.99 -4.51 10.79
N TYR A 60 6.47 -4.49 9.55
CA TYR A 60 5.16 -5.06 9.25
C TYR A 60 5.09 -6.55 9.65
N LYS A 61 6.09 -7.34 9.25
CA LYS A 61 6.15 -8.78 9.59
C LYS A 61 6.25 -9.02 11.10
N GLU A 62 6.96 -8.18 11.81
CA GLU A 62 7.03 -8.25 13.28
C GLU A 62 5.64 -8.04 13.89
N VAL A 63 4.90 -7.00 13.48
CA VAL A 63 3.53 -6.75 13.98
C VAL A 63 2.58 -7.87 13.58
N GLU A 64 2.68 -8.42 12.38
CA GLU A 64 1.90 -9.59 11.94
C GLU A 64 2.10 -10.78 12.89
N GLN A 65 3.34 -11.06 13.31
CA GLN A 65 3.67 -12.16 14.23
C GLN A 65 3.13 -11.96 15.64
N THR A 66 3.04 -10.71 16.10
CA THR A 66 2.53 -10.39 17.46
C THR A 66 1.04 -10.61 17.62
N LYS A 67 0.27 -10.67 16.53
CA LYS A 67 -1.21 -10.77 16.52
C LYS A 67 -1.89 -9.66 17.35
N LEU A 68 -1.25 -8.50 17.52
CA LEU A 68 -1.81 -7.33 18.23
C LEU A 68 -2.99 -6.69 17.48
N LEU A 69 -3.04 -6.90 16.18
CA LEU A 69 -4.16 -6.54 15.29
C LEU A 69 -4.84 -7.82 14.80
N ASP A 70 -5.81 -7.65 13.91
CA ASP A 70 -6.33 -8.82 13.18
C ASP A 70 -5.23 -9.47 12.33
N THR A 71 -5.52 -10.67 11.80
CA THR A 71 -4.56 -11.40 10.94
C THR A 71 -4.83 -11.20 9.45
N LEU A 72 -5.63 -10.19 9.11
CA LEU A 72 -6.08 -9.95 7.75
C LEU A 72 -5.07 -9.08 6.99
N ALA A 73 -4.28 -9.74 6.14
CA ALA A 73 -3.30 -9.06 5.28
C ALA A 73 -3.93 -8.23 4.16
N TYR A 74 -5.25 -8.33 3.96
CA TYR A 74 -6.02 -7.57 2.99
C TYR A 74 -7.31 -7.04 3.62
N GLY A 75 -7.50 -5.74 3.59
CA GLY A 75 -8.70 -5.04 4.04
C GLY A 75 -8.93 -5.01 5.55
N GLY A 76 -8.03 -5.57 6.38
CA GLY A 76 -8.14 -5.59 7.83
C GLY A 76 -7.32 -4.48 8.52
N LYS A 77 -7.29 -4.54 9.86
CA LYS A 77 -6.50 -3.60 10.68
C LYS A 77 -4.99 -3.83 10.50
N LEU A 78 -4.56 -5.06 10.23
CA LEU A 78 -3.17 -5.37 9.89
C LEU A 78 -2.76 -4.75 8.55
N ASP A 79 -3.64 -4.77 7.57
CA ASP A 79 -3.45 -4.12 6.28
C ASP A 79 -3.39 -2.60 6.42
N ALA A 80 -4.30 -2.02 7.24
CA ALA A 80 -4.26 -0.61 7.60
C ALA A 80 -2.92 -0.20 8.23
N PHE A 81 -2.37 -1.05 9.12
CA PHE A 81 -1.04 -0.85 9.68
C PHE A 81 0.04 -0.85 8.59
N ARG A 82 0.01 -1.82 7.69
CA ARG A 82 0.99 -1.92 6.58
C ARG A 82 1.06 -0.62 5.78
N HIS A 83 -0.09 -0.13 5.31
CA HIS A 83 -0.17 1.09 4.49
C HIS A 83 0.26 2.32 5.28
N THR A 84 -0.26 2.49 6.50
CA THR A 84 0.07 3.62 7.37
C THR A 84 1.56 3.61 7.74
N TYR A 85 2.11 2.48 8.17
CA TYR A 85 3.49 2.39 8.61
C TYR A 85 4.49 2.58 7.46
N VAL A 86 4.30 1.89 6.34
CA VAL A 86 5.20 2.00 5.19
C VAL A 86 5.24 3.44 4.69
N MET A 87 4.09 4.10 4.56
CA MET A 87 4.05 5.47 4.09
C MET A 87 4.59 6.48 5.11
N ALA A 88 4.37 6.27 6.41
CA ALA A 88 4.98 7.08 7.45
C ALA A 88 6.52 6.93 7.45
N TYR A 89 6.99 5.70 7.36
CA TYR A 89 8.43 5.40 7.29
C TYR A 89 9.11 6.11 6.13
N LEU A 90 8.51 6.07 4.94
CA LEU A 90 9.03 6.69 3.74
C LEU A 90 8.91 8.22 3.78
N ALA A 91 7.83 8.77 4.35
CA ALA A 91 7.56 10.22 4.41
C ALA A 91 8.59 10.98 5.26
N ARG A 92 9.27 10.31 6.20
CA ARG A 92 10.39 10.90 6.95
C ARG A 92 11.55 11.35 6.05
N ARG A 93 11.71 10.76 4.85
CA ARG A 93 12.87 10.95 3.96
C ARG A 93 12.53 11.31 2.53
N ILE A 94 11.27 11.18 2.13
CA ILE A 94 10.80 11.41 0.76
C ILE A 94 9.62 12.39 0.81
N LYS A 95 9.60 13.35 -0.10
CA LYS A 95 8.51 14.34 -0.18
C LYS A 95 7.15 13.65 -0.38
N VAL A 96 6.18 13.94 0.48
CA VAL A 96 4.82 13.39 0.47
C VAL A 96 4.17 13.48 -0.91
N LYS A 97 4.31 14.61 -1.63
CA LYS A 97 3.79 14.77 -3.00
C LYS A 97 4.24 13.65 -3.96
N LYS A 98 5.47 13.14 -3.80
CA LYS A 98 5.98 12.01 -4.63
C LYS A 98 5.38 10.68 -4.18
N LEU A 99 5.31 10.44 -2.87
CA LEU A 99 4.72 9.22 -2.31
C LEU A 99 3.22 9.12 -2.61
N ARG A 100 2.47 10.22 -2.51
CA ARG A 100 1.05 10.27 -2.89
C ARG A 100 0.85 9.87 -4.35
N LYS A 101 1.69 10.37 -5.28
CA LYS A 101 1.66 9.95 -6.68
C LYS A 101 1.99 8.47 -6.86
N LEU A 102 2.88 7.90 -6.02
CA LEU A 102 3.19 6.47 -6.05
C LEU A 102 1.99 5.65 -5.57
N GLY A 103 1.35 6.01 -4.45
CA GLY A 103 0.12 5.34 -3.99
C GLY A 103 -0.96 5.34 -5.07
N ILE A 104 -1.23 6.48 -5.69
CA ILE A 104 -2.19 6.56 -6.82
C ILE A 104 -1.76 5.66 -8.00
N ALA A 105 -0.46 5.58 -8.30
CA ALA A 105 0.04 4.72 -9.36
C ALA A 105 -0.15 3.24 -9.03
N HIS A 106 0.02 2.85 -7.76
CA HIS A 106 -0.24 1.52 -7.23
C HIS A 106 -1.71 1.14 -7.44
N GLU A 107 -2.65 1.98 -6.98
CA GLU A 107 -4.08 1.70 -7.09
C GLU A 107 -4.58 1.66 -8.55
N LYS A 108 -3.99 2.45 -9.45
CA LYS A 108 -4.21 2.29 -10.90
C LYS A 108 -3.73 0.93 -11.40
N GLY A 109 -2.66 0.39 -10.81
CA GLY A 109 -2.17 -0.96 -11.05
C GLY A 109 -3.17 -2.01 -10.60
N ASN A 110 -3.69 -1.89 -9.39
CA ASN A 110 -4.71 -2.75 -8.80
C ASN A 110 -6.00 -2.76 -9.65
N LYS A 111 -6.51 -1.60 -10.05
CA LYS A 111 -7.65 -1.51 -10.95
C LYS A 111 -7.42 -2.24 -12.27
N ARG A 112 -6.23 -2.08 -12.87
CA ARG A 112 -5.89 -2.84 -14.09
C ARG A 112 -5.75 -4.34 -13.80
N GLY A 113 -5.22 -4.72 -12.64
CA GLY A 113 -5.11 -6.10 -12.16
C GLY A 113 -6.48 -6.74 -12.06
N PHE A 114 -7.46 -6.04 -11.48
CA PHE A 114 -8.85 -6.48 -11.39
C PHE A 114 -9.41 -6.93 -12.74
N TYR A 115 -9.31 -6.11 -13.78
CA TYR A 115 -9.80 -6.47 -15.12
C TYR A 115 -8.98 -7.59 -15.80
N LYS A 116 -7.85 -7.99 -15.21
CA LYS A 116 -7.03 -9.12 -15.66
C LYS A 116 -7.13 -10.34 -14.74
N ASN A 117 -8.09 -10.33 -13.81
CA ASN A 117 -8.29 -11.39 -12.82
C ASN A 117 -7.04 -11.68 -11.95
N LYS A 118 -6.21 -10.67 -11.68
CA LYS A 118 -5.09 -10.79 -10.75
C LYS A 118 -5.57 -10.66 -9.31
N LEU A 119 -4.95 -11.43 -8.43
CA LEU A 119 -5.20 -11.38 -7.00
C LEU A 119 -4.08 -10.61 -6.29
N GLU A 120 -4.42 -9.95 -5.19
CA GLU A 120 -3.52 -9.38 -4.20
C GLU A 120 -3.81 -10.04 -2.85
N PHE A 121 -2.79 -10.67 -2.23
CA PHE A 121 -2.98 -11.47 -1.01
C PHE A 121 -4.17 -12.45 -1.07
N ALA A 122 -4.29 -13.16 -2.20
CA ALA A 122 -5.38 -14.10 -2.50
C ALA A 122 -6.77 -13.46 -2.66
N GLU A 123 -6.91 -12.15 -2.57
CA GLU A 123 -8.14 -11.40 -2.81
C GLU A 123 -8.06 -10.56 -4.09
N ARG A 124 -9.22 -10.22 -4.65
CA ARG A 124 -9.31 -9.33 -5.80
C ARG A 124 -9.49 -7.90 -5.32
N ALA A 125 -8.62 -7.01 -5.74
CA ALA A 125 -8.75 -5.59 -5.45
C ALA A 125 -10.08 -5.04 -6.00
N ASP A 126 -10.67 -4.07 -5.30
CA ASP A 126 -11.87 -3.33 -5.73
C ASP A 126 -11.74 -1.85 -5.36
N SER A 127 -12.73 -1.05 -5.73
CA SER A 127 -12.65 0.41 -5.53
C SER A 127 -12.61 0.83 -4.07
N ILE A 128 -13.31 0.10 -3.18
CA ILE A 128 -13.36 0.45 -1.75
C ILE A 128 -12.07 0.04 -1.05
N ALA A 129 -11.49 -1.10 -1.41
CA ALA A 129 -10.17 -1.49 -0.93
C ALA A 129 -9.11 -0.47 -1.34
N CYS A 130 -9.07 -0.05 -2.60
CA CYS A 130 -8.16 1.00 -3.07
C CYS A 130 -8.38 2.34 -2.35
N GLU A 131 -9.63 2.69 -2.01
CA GLU A 131 -9.94 3.89 -1.22
C GLU A 131 -9.40 3.77 0.20
N MET A 132 -9.56 2.60 0.85
CA MET A 132 -8.99 2.29 2.16
C MET A 132 -7.47 2.52 2.16
N ASP A 133 -6.77 1.97 1.18
CA ASP A 133 -5.32 2.06 1.06
C ASP A 133 -4.85 3.51 0.90
N LEU A 134 -5.53 4.28 0.05
CA LEU A 134 -5.22 5.70 -0.13
C LEU A 134 -5.47 6.52 1.13
N ARG A 135 -6.55 6.27 1.88
CA ARG A 135 -6.81 6.93 3.16
C ARG A 135 -5.75 6.58 4.20
N ASN A 136 -5.37 5.32 4.32
CA ASN A 136 -4.32 4.87 5.23
C ASN A 136 -2.94 5.44 4.84
N ASN A 137 -2.65 5.59 3.56
CA ASN A 137 -1.46 6.27 3.08
C ASN A 137 -1.41 7.74 3.54
N GLU A 138 -2.53 8.48 3.51
CA GLU A 138 -2.59 9.87 3.98
C GLU A 138 -2.35 9.98 5.49
N VAL A 139 -2.91 9.05 6.29
CA VAL A 139 -2.60 8.94 7.72
C VAL A 139 -1.10 8.74 7.92
N GLY A 140 -0.51 7.81 7.16
CA GLY A 140 0.92 7.55 7.18
C GLY A 140 1.77 8.78 6.82
N PHE A 141 1.38 9.53 5.81
CA PHE A 141 2.10 10.76 5.42
C PHE A 141 2.09 11.79 6.54
N SER A 142 0.95 11.98 7.20
CA SER A 142 0.81 12.90 8.32
C SER A 142 1.72 12.48 9.47
N LEU A 143 1.60 11.23 9.94
CA LEU A 143 2.36 10.71 11.06
C LEU A 143 3.87 10.71 10.80
N GLY A 144 4.31 10.31 9.61
CA GLY A 144 5.72 10.31 9.25
C GLY A 144 6.32 11.71 9.12
N THR A 145 5.51 12.70 8.75
CA THR A 145 5.95 14.10 8.63
C THR A 145 6.11 14.74 10.00
N ILE A 146 5.21 14.45 10.94
CA ILE A 146 5.25 14.98 12.31
C ILE A 146 6.39 14.29 13.11
N ASN A 147 6.55 12.98 12.93
CA ASN A 147 7.48 12.16 13.73
C ASN A 147 8.78 11.84 12.96
N LYS A 148 9.39 12.84 12.32
CA LYS A 148 10.61 12.64 11.50
C LYS A 148 11.80 12.08 12.29
N GLN A 149 11.92 12.42 13.56
CA GLN A 149 13.03 12.03 14.43
C GLN A 149 12.78 10.70 15.16
N ALA A 150 11.55 10.20 15.17
CA ALA A 150 11.23 8.94 15.83
C ALA A 150 12.06 7.79 15.24
N ASN A 151 12.59 6.91 16.08
CA ASN A 151 13.18 5.66 15.61
C ASN A 151 12.09 4.71 15.11
N ASN A 152 12.44 3.53 14.62
CA ASN A 152 11.47 2.62 13.99
C ASN A 152 10.49 2.02 15.00
N GLU A 153 10.97 1.72 16.22
CA GLU A 153 10.15 1.20 17.30
C GLU A 153 9.14 2.26 17.80
N GLU A 154 9.62 3.47 18.03
CA GLU A 154 8.76 4.60 18.40
C GLU A 154 7.68 4.84 17.34
N LEU A 155 8.05 4.86 16.07
CA LEU A 155 7.09 5.02 14.96
C LEU A 155 6.06 3.89 14.92
N LYS A 156 6.48 2.63 15.17
CA LYS A 156 5.59 1.48 15.27
C LYS A 156 4.57 1.68 16.38
N HIS A 157 5.02 2.05 17.58
CA HIS A 157 4.14 2.27 18.71
C HIS A 157 3.15 3.43 18.50
N ILE A 158 3.61 4.54 17.92
CA ILE A 158 2.75 5.66 17.55
C ILE A 158 1.65 5.18 16.60
N ILE A 159 2.00 4.46 15.53
CA ILE A 159 1.02 4.02 14.53
C ILE A 159 0.05 2.98 15.11
N LEU A 160 0.52 2.02 15.90
CA LEU A 160 -0.36 1.08 16.59
C LEU A 160 -1.35 1.79 17.51
N SER A 161 -0.91 2.82 18.24
CA SER A 161 -1.79 3.66 19.06
C SER A 161 -2.83 4.39 18.21
N GLU A 162 -2.41 5.02 17.12
CA GLU A 162 -3.31 5.76 16.23
C GLU A 162 -4.35 4.86 15.54
N ILE A 163 -3.96 3.63 15.18
CA ILE A 163 -4.89 2.61 14.68
C ILE A 163 -5.91 2.24 15.77
N LYS A 164 -5.47 1.98 17.00
CA LYS A 164 -6.39 1.68 18.11
C LYS A 164 -7.35 2.84 18.38
N ASN A 165 -6.91 4.08 18.16
CA ASN A 165 -7.72 5.29 18.32
C ASN A 165 -8.62 5.61 17.11
N GLY A 166 -8.70 4.75 16.10
CA GLY A 166 -9.59 4.92 14.97
C GLY A 166 -9.12 5.89 13.89
N LYS A 167 -7.82 6.22 13.84
CA LYS A 167 -7.26 7.13 12.82
C LYS A 167 -7.11 6.48 11.44
N ALA A 168 -7.07 5.16 11.37
CA ALA A 168 -6.96 4.41 10.14
C ALA A 168 -8.31 3.79 9.76
N TRP A 169 -8.36 3.16 8.58
CA TRP A 169 -9.56 2.63 7.97
C TRP A 169 -9.40 1.15 7.66
N TYR A 170 -10.49 0.36 7.80
CA TYR A 170 -10.51 -1.04 7.40
C TYR A 170 -11.87 -1.42 6.83
N LEU A 171 -11.94 -2.56 6.13
CA LEU A 171 -13.17 -3.09 5.54
C LEU A 171 -13.90 -3.96 6.57
N LYS A 172 -15.11 -3.54 6.96
CA LYS A 172 -15.93 -4.24 7.93
C LYS A 172 -16.24 -5.66 7.46
N ARG A 173 -16.10 -6.62 8.38
CA ARG A 173 -16.49 -8.00 8.20
C ARG A 173 -17.33 -8.46 9.38
N ASN A 174 -18.21 -9.43 9.17
CA ASN A 174 -18.95 -10.08 10.24
C ASN A 174 -18.07 -11.12 10.97
N THR A 175 -18.63 -11.78 11.98
CA THR A 175 -17.94 -12.82 12.78
C THR A 175 -17.46 -14.02 11.95
N ASN A 176 -18.05 -14.25 10.78
CA ASN A 176 -17.67 -15.31 9.84
C ASN A 176 -16.67 -14.81 8.78
N TYR A 177 -16.02 -13.66 8.99
CA TYR A 177 -15.07 -13.02 8.09
C TYR A 177 -15.64 -12.64 6.70
N GLN A 178 -16.98 -12.59 6.55
CA GLN A 178 -17.61 -12.15 5.31
C GLN A 178 -17.70 -10.63 5.27
N TYR A 179 -17.46 -10.03 4.11
CA TYR A 179 -17.68 -8.59 3.92
C TYR A 179 -19.15 -8.23 4.10
N VAL A 180 -19.37 -7.08 4.71
CA VAL A 180 -20.70 -6.51 4.89
C VAL A 180 -20.75 -5.08 4.33
N SER A 181 -21.96 -4.66 3.94
CA SER A 181 -22.28 -3.27 3.63
C SER A 181 -22.43 -2.45 4.92
N CYS A 182 -22.55 -1.12 4.83
CA CYS A 182 -22.68 -0.28 6.02
C CYS A 182 -24.02 -0.43 6.75
N ASN A 183 -24.98 -1.13 6.19
CA ASN A 183 -26.21 -1.56 6.87
C ASN A 183 -26.18 -3.04 7.30
N ASP A 184 -24.99 -3.59 7.47
CA ASP A 184 -24.71 -4.96 7.92
C ASP A 184 -25.25 -6.10 7.01
N SER A 185 -25.67 -5.79 5.79
CA SER A 185 -26.04 -6.82 4.82
C SER A 185 -24.81 -7.55 4.29
N ILE A 186 -24.85 -8.89 4.27
CA ILE A 186 -23.77 -9.73 3.77
C ILE A 186 -23.57 -9.46 2.27
N ILE A 187 -22.30 -9.31 1.86
CA ILE A 187 -21.93 -9.13 0.47
C ILE A 187 -21.48 -10.47 -0.09
N VAL A 188 -22.24 -11.01 -1.03
CA VAL A 188 -21.89 -12.20 -1.80
C VAL A 188 -20.99 -11.78 -2.96
N LEU A 189 -19.67 -12.00 -2.84
CA LEU A 189 -18.70 -11.52 -3.83
C LEU A 189 -18.93 -12.05 -5.24
N LEU A 190 -19.60 -13.20 -5.39
CA LEU A 190 -19.95 -13.79 -6.70
C LEU A 190 -20.91 -12.91 -7.49
N ASP A 191 -21.81 -12.20 -6.81
CA ASP A 191 -22.79 -11.30 -7.45
C ASP A 191 -22.10 -10.06 -8.07
N TYR A 192 -20.88 -9.78 -7.62
CA TYR A 192 -20.06 -8.64 -8.09
C TYR A 192 -18.95 -9.07 -9.05
N LYS A 193 -19.07 -10.25 -9.66
CA LYS A 193 -18.06 -10.72 -10.63
C LYS A 193 -17.93 -9.75 -11.80
N GLY A 194 -16.74 -9.19 -11.99
CA GLY A 194 -16.46 -8.20 -13.03
C GLY A 194 -16.89 -6.76 -12.70
N ILE A 195 -17.50 -6.52 -11.54
CA ILE A 195 -17.91 -5.20 -11.07
C ILE A 195 -16.80 -4.62 -10.19
N TRP A 196 -16.25 -3.47 -10.59
CA TRP A 196 -15.16 -2.80 -9.86
C TRP A 196 -15.59 -2.22 -8.51
N TYR A 197 -16.82 -1.72 -8.42
CA TYR A 197 -17.39 -1.20 -7.20
C TYR A 197 -18.16 -2.30 -6.47
N ILE A 198 -17.69 -2.65 -5.27
CA ILE A 198 -18.36 -3.56 -4.34
C ILE A 198 -18.72 -2.73 -3.10
N PRO A 199 -20.00 -2.67 -2.64
CA PRO A 199 -20.43 -1.78 -1.56
C PRO A 199 -19.97 -2.27 -0.18
N LYS A 200 -18.70 -2.61 -0.02
CA LYS A 200 -18.09 -2.95 1.26
C LYS A 200 -18.13 -1.75 2.20
N CYS A 201 -18.37 -1.99 3.48
CA CYS A 201 -18.36 -0.91 4.45
C CYS A 201 -16.92 -0.57 4.86
N LEU A 202 -16.53 0.68 4.65
CA LEU A 202 -15.26 1.24 5.07
C LEU A 202 -15.44 2.02 6.36
N ILE A 203 -14.87 1.55 7.46
CA ILE A 203 -15.03 2.12 8.79
C ILE A 203 -13.70 2.40 9.47
N ASN A 204 -13.73 3.16 10.55
CA ASN A 204 -12.56 3.49 11.34
C ASN A 204 -12.10 2.29 12.18
N THR A 205 -10.81 2.21 12.45
CA THR A 205 -10.18 1.04 13.09
C THR A 205 -10.52 0.85 14.58
N ASN A 206 -11.24 1.77 15.22
CA ASN A 206 -11.75 1.63 16.58
C ASN A 206 -13.22 1.15 16.67
N GLU A 207 -13.86 0.92 15.53
CA GLU A 207 -15.23 0.37 15.45
C GLU A 207 -15.23 -1.20 15.30
#